data_cf5e2d2b65b17d2a191118598c3775d2
#
_entry.id   cf5e2d2b65b17d2a191118598c3775d2
#
_cell.length_a   1.000
_cell.length_b   1.000
_cell.length_c   1.000
_cell.angle_alpha   90.00
_cell.angle_beta   90.00
_cell.angle_gamma   90.00
#
_symmetry.space_group_name_H-M   'P 1'
#
loop_
_entity.id
_entity.type
_entity.pdbx_description
1 polymer ?
#
loop_
_entity_poly.entity_id
_entity_poly.type
_entity_poly.pdbx_seq_one_letter_code
_entity_poly.pdbx_strand_id
1 'polypeptide(L)'
;QGSWYDLAWNTELTNFGYNNDQAIAQNQGEAYTGTRFHTAPTLTIPLIDEAGYFLDSQYKLMYTRYDQTVPDNMSSTFTSRFTPKGGGDVTLEEGIITRVLPSFRLKGGMTFERDQQWFGEGASQTLEPEFQYLYVPYKDQDNIGVYDSTTMRQDYYSLFSDRRFAGLDRISDSSRLSVGVTTRIYDPAGDERIRLAVAQAFD
;
A
#
# COMPACT_ATOMS: atom_id res chain seq x y z
N GLN A 1 -26.89 -8.75 -14.27
CA GLN A 1 -26.71 -9.25 -12.88
C GLN A 1 -25.23 -9.03 -12.54
N GLY A 2 -24.95 -8.04 -11.71
CA GLY A 2 -23.60 -7.82 -11.18
C GLY A 2 -23.19 -8.96 -10.25
N SER A 3 -21.90 -9.25 -10.21
CA SER A 3 -21.34 -10.20 -9.25
C SER A 3 -21.47 -9.59 -7.85
N TRP A 4 -21.99 -10.33 -6.87
CA TRP A 4 -22.11 -9.86 -5.50
C TRP A 4 -20.78 -9.90 -4.72
N TYR A 5 -19.71 -10.35 -5.36
CA TYR A 5 -18.34 -10.32 -4.85
C TYR A 5 -17.32 -10.34 -6.00
N ASP A 6 -16.12 -9.87 -5.72
CA ASP A 6 -14.93 -10.01 -6.56
C ASP A 6 -13.82 -10.72 -5.79
N LEU A 7 -13.15 -11.68 -6.42
CA LEU A 7 -12.05 -12.44 -5.84
C LEU A 7 -10.80 -12.24 -6.69
N ALA A 8 -9.82 -11.54 -6.15
CA ALA A 8 -8.50 -11.37 -6.74
C ALA A 8 -7.46 -12.22 -6.01
N TRP A 9 -6.49 -12.72 -6.75
CA TRP A 9 -5.40 -13.51 -6.18
C TRP A 9 -4.07 -13.11 -6.79
N ASN A 10 -3.20 -12.51 -5.98
CA ASN A 10 -1.86 -12.16 -6.37
C ASN A 10 -0.85 -13.14 -5.76
N THR A 11 0.10 -13.60 -6.58
CA THR A 11 1.20 -14.47 -6.14
C THR A 11 2.49 -14.01 -6.79
N GLU A 12 3.56 -13.96 -6.01
CA GLU A 12 4.87 -13.53 -6.44
C GLU A 12 5.95 -14.46 -5.88
N LEU A 13 6.93 -14.81 -6.70
CA LEU A 13 8.16 -15.47 -6.30
C LEU A 13 9.33 -14.64 -6.77
N THR A 14 10.14 -14.14 -5.84
CA THR A 14 11.27 -13.25 -6.15
C THR A 14 12.54 -13.77 -5.48
N ASN A 15 13.64 -13.79 -6.23
CA ASN A 15 14.97 -14.07 -5.70
C ASN A 15 15.78 -12.77 -5.64
N PHE A 16 16.34 -12.49 -4.47
CA PHE A 16 17.19 -11.33 -4.20
C PHE A 16 18.62 -11.80 -4.06
N GLY A 17 19.42 -11.55 -5.10
CA GLY A 17 20.83 -11.86 -5.13
C GLY A 17 21.70 -10.62 -4.92
N TYR A 18 22.87 -10.82 -4.30
CA TYR A 18 23.92 -9.81 -4.21
C TYR A 18 25.27 -10.48 -4.53
N ASN A 19 26.13 -9.80 -5.28
CA ASN A 19 27.43 -10.34 -5.61
C ASN A 19 28.40 -10.09 -4.44
N ASN A 20 28.32 -10.91 -3.40
CA ASN A 20 29.16 -10.78 -2.22
C ASN A 20 30.64 -10.97 -2.52
N ASP A 21 31.02 -11.83 -3.46
CA ASP A 21 32.43 -12.01 -3.84
C ASP A 21 33.05 -10.73 -4.38
N GLN A 22 32.29 -10.00 -5.20
CA GLN A 22 32.72 -8.73 -5.75
C GLN A 22 32.74 -7.61 -4.69
N ALA A 23 31.78 -7.61 -3.77
CA ALA A 23 31.71 -6.66 -2.68
C ALA A 23 32.87 -6.85 -1.69
N ILE A 24 33.23 -8.09 -1.35
CA ILE A 24 34.39 -8.42 -0.51
C ILE A 24 35.67 -7.95 -1.18
N ALA A 25 35.86 -8.22 -2.50
CA ALA A 25 37.01 -7.79 -3.25
C ALA A 25 37.17 -6.26 -3.28
N GLN A 26 36.05 -5.50 -3.18
CA GLN A 26 36.02 -4.04 -3.14
C GLN A 26 35.99 -3.47 -1.71
N ASN A 27 36.08 -4.31 -0.68
CA ASN A 27 35.99 -3.93 0.73
C ASN A 27 34.68 -3.24 1.11
N GLN A 28 33.57 -3.60 0.45
CA GLN A 28 32.24 -3.00 0.64
C GLN A 28 31.40 -3.74 1.69
N GLY A 29 31.87 -4.87 2.18
CA GLY A 29 31.14 -5.77 3.08
C GLY A 29 30.06 -6.59 2.35
N GLU A 30 29.52 -7.58 3.04
CA GLU A 30 28.52 -8.48 2.49
C GLU A 30 27.10 -8.01 2.74
N ALA A 31 26.17 -8.41 1.88
CA ALA A 31 24.75 -8.18 2.01
C ALA A 31 24.00 -9.49 2.17
N TYR A 32 22.88 -9.43 2.88
CA TYR A 32 21.96 -10.57 2.95
C TYR A 32 21.28 -10.80 1.59
N THR A 33 20.98 -12.06 1.31
CA THR A 33 20.29 -12.50 0.10
C THR A 33 19.10 -13.38 0.50
N GLY A 34 18.21 -13.67 -0.44
CA GLY A 34 17.11 -14.56 -0.13
C GLY A 34 16.09 -14.73 -1.23
N THR A 35 15.18 -15.64 -1.00
CA THR A 35 14.02 -15.88 -1.86
C THR A 35 12.75 -15.55 -1.09
N ARG A 36 11.84 -14.79 -1.72
CA ARG A 36 10.53 -14.45 -1.18
C ARG A 36 9.45 -15.12 -2.01
N PHE A 37 8.58 -15.87 -1.35
CA PHE A 37 7.28 -16.26 -1.88
C PHE A 37 6.20 -15.45 -1.17
N HIS A 38 5.35 -14.78 -1.92
CA HIS A 38 4.22 -14.01 -1.42
C HIS A 38 2.94 -14.43 -2.11
N THR A 39 1.84 -14.53 -1.36
CA THR A 39 0.51 -14.75 -1.93
C THR A 39 -0.53 -13.96 -1.13
N ALA A 40 -1.49 -13.35 -1.83
CA ALA A 40 -2.47 -12.47 -1.23
C ALA A 40 -3.85 -12.62 -1.89
N PRO A 41 -4.64 -13.63 -1.50
CA PRO A 41 -6.05 -13.66 -1.85
C PRO A 41 -6.78 -12.43 -1.27
N THR A 42 -7.65 -11.85 -2.09
CA THR A 42 -8.40 -10.63 -1.76
C THR A 42 -9.84 -10.83 -2.18
N LEU A 43 -10.76 -10.72 -1.22
CA LEU A 43 -12.20 -10.75 -1.44
C LEU A 43 -12.75 -9.33 -1.29
N THR A 44 -13.43 -8.83 -2.31
CA THR A 44 -14.16 -7.55 -2.27
C THR A 44 -15.64 -7.82 -2.41
N ILE A 45 -16.42 -7.25 -1.50
CA ILE A 45 -17.88 -7.35 -1.48
C ILE A 45 -18.44 -5.94 -1.61
N PRO A 46 -19.07 -5.58 -2.74
CA PRO A 46 -19.82 -4.35 -2.85
C PRO A 46 -21.07 -4.46 -1.95
N LEU A 47 -21.11 -3.63 -0.93
CA LEU A 47 -22.25 -3.57 0.00
C LEU A 47 -23.35 -2.66 -0.55
N ILE A 48 -22.95 -1.62 -1.27
CA ILE A 48 -23.80 -0.68 -1.99
C ILE A 48 -23.13 -0.36 -3.31
N ASP A 49 -23.84 -0.49 -4.39
CA ASP A 49 -23.38 -0.15 -5.76
C ASP A 49 -24.57 0.44 -6.52
N GLU A 50 -24.77 1.75 -6.33
CA GLU A 50 -25.88 2.51 -6.89
C GLU A 50 -25.37 3.72 -7.67
N ALA A 51 -26.20 4.25 -8.55
CA ALA A 51 -25.86 5.45 -9.30
C ALA A 51 -25.58 6.63 -8.35
N GLY A 52 -24.32 7.05 -8.29
CA GLY A 52 -23.90 8.19 -7.49
C GLY A 52 -23.42 7.90 -6.06
N TYR A 53 -23.47 6.65 -5.58
CA TYR A 53 -22.87 6.28 -4.29
C TYR A 53 -22.49 4.79 -4.24
N PHE A 54 -21.41 4.49 -3.53
CA PHE A 54 -20.90 3.13 -3.37
C PHE A 54 -20.38 2.89 -1.95
N LEU A 55 -20.37 1.62 -1.55
CA LEU A 55 -19.73 1.15 -0.32
C LEU A 55 -19.18 -0.24 -0.55
N ASP A 56 -17.86 -0.39 -0.46
CA ASP A 56 -17.13 -1.63 -0.66
C ASP A 56 -16.45 -2.07 0.62
N SER A 57 -16.56 -3.36 0.94
CA SER A 57 -15.75 -4.01 1.96
C SER A 57 -14.74 -4.95 1.30
N GLN A 58 -13.49 -4.93 1.76
CA GLN A 58 -12.43 -5.77 1.24
C GLN A 58 -11.70 -6.49 2.36
N TYR A 59 -11.48 -7.77 2.16
CA TYR A 59 -10.74 -8.67 3.04
C TYR A 59 -9.55 -9.24 2.28
N LYS A 60 -8.35 -9.04 2.80
CA LYS A 60 -7.12 -9.53 2.20
C LYS A 60 -6.33 -10.34 3.24
N LEU A 61 -5.81 -11.49 2.83
CA LEU A 61 -4.90 -12.28 3.65
C LEU A 61 -3.54 -12.34 2.93
N MET A 62 -2.53 -11.75 3.55
CA MET A 62 -1.17 -11.71 3.00
C MET A 62 -0.33 -12.77 3.69
N TYR A 63 0.10 -13.78 2.94
CA TYR A 63 1.07 -14.78 3.37
C TYR A 63 2.39 -14.52 2.67
N THR A 64 3.46 -14.42 3.43
CA THR A 64 4.81 -14.25 2.88
C THR A 64 5.75 -15.23 3.56
N ARG A 65 6.55 -15.94 2.76
CA ARG A 65 7.63 -16.80 3.23
C ARG A 65 8.95 -16.30 2.64
N TYR A 66 9.91 -16.11 3.51
CA TYR A 66 11.30 -15.82 3.15
C TYR A 66 12.15 -17.04 3.43
N ASP A 67 13.16 -17.24 2.60
CA ASP A 67 14.29 -18.12 2.83
C ASP A 67 15.52 -17.22 2.63
N GLN A 68 16.08 -16.75 3.74
CA GLN A 68 17.14 -15.74 3.70
C GLN A 68 18.47 -16.27 4.25
N THR A 69 19.54 -15.78 3.61
CA THR A 69 20.93 -16.04 4.03
C THR A 69 21.51 -14.72 4.54
N VAL A 70 22.01 -14.76 5.77
CA VAL A 70 22.59 -13.60 6.46
C VAL A 70 24.09 -13.87 6.66
N PRO A 71 24.99 -13.10 5.99
CA PRO A 71 26.42 -13.27 6.16
C PRO A 71 26.90 -12.88 7.56
N ASP A 72 27.89 -13.60 8.08
CA ASP A 72 28.54 -13.28 9.38
C ASP A 72 29.19 -11.89 9.37
N ASN A 73 29.69 -11.47 8.19
CA ASN A 73 30.38 -10.17 7.98
C ASN A 73 29.49 -9.14 7.26
N MET A 74 28.22 -9.05 7.64
CA MET A 74 27.29 -8.14 7.00
C MET A 74 27.71 -6.66 7.18
N SER A 75 27.63 -5.88 6.13
CA SER A 75 27.94 -4.45 6.17
C SER A 75 26.97 -3.69 7.08
N SER A 76 27.50 -2.78 7.90
CA SER A 76 26.69 -1.87 8.71
C SER A 76 25.73 -1.01 7.87
N THR A 77 26.05 -0.76 6.60
CA THR A 77 25.16 -0.06 5.67
C THR A 77 23.87 -0.84 5.39
N PHE A 78 23.94 -2.16 5.34
CA PHE A 78 22.75 -3.00 5.15
C PHE A 78 21.95 -3.12 6.45
N THR A 79 22.62 -3.21 7.58
CA THR A 79 21.97 -3.23 8.90
C THR A 79 21.24 -1.92 9.19
N SER A 80 21.81 -0.77 8.80
CA SER A 80 21.25 0.57 9.07
C SER A 80 20.04 0.95 8.18
N ARG A 81 19.76 0.19 7.12
CA ARG A 81 18.54 0.40 6.31
C ARG A 81 17.25 0.17 7.08
N PHE A 82 17.38 -0.39 8.25
CA PHE A 82 16.27 -0.82 9.05
C PHE A 82 16.39 -0.28 10.49
N THR A 83 15.35 0.39 10.96
CA THR A 83 15.24 0.83 12.34
C THR A 83 14.00 0.20 12.96
N PRO A 84 14.13 -0.63 14.01
CA PRO A 84 12.99 -1.23 14.70
C PRO A 84 12.06 -0.16 15.26
N LYS A 85 10.76 -0.44 15.32
CA LYS A 85 9.76 0.49 15.88
C LYS A 85 10.03 0.84 17.35
N GLY A 86 10.71 -0.05 18.08
CA GLY A 86 11.06 0.14 19.50
C GLY A 86 12.49 0.67 19.75
N GLY A 87 13.28 0.91 18.71
CA GLY A 87 14.72 1.14 18.81
C GLY A 87 15.47 -0.13 19.21
N GLY A 88 16.76 -0.13 19.06
CA GLY A 88 17.64 -1.26 19.38
C GLY A 88 18.37 -1.81 18.15
N ASP A 89 19.16 -2.85 18.36
CA ASP A 89 19.90 -3.50 17.30
C ASP A 89 18.99 -4.42 16.48
N VAL A 90 19.12 -4.33 15.16
CA VAL A 90 18.44 -5.24 14.22
C VAL A 90 19.21 -6.53 14.15
N THR A 91 18.56 -7.63 14.46
CA THR A 91 19.11 -8.98 14.25
C THR A 91 18.29 -9.66 13.18
N LEU A 92 18.86 -9.78 11.98
CA LEU A 92 18.26 -10.57 10.91
C LEU A 92 18.35 -12.04 11.25
N GLU A 93 17.30 -12.79 10.96
CA GLU A 93 17.25 -14.23 11.20
C GLU A 93 17.62 -14.96 9.91
N GLU A 94 18.57 -15.91 10.01
CA GLU A 94 18.92 -16.78 8.89
C GLU A 94 17.88 -17.90 8.73
N GLY A 95 17.60 -18.27 7.48
CA GLY A 95 16.72 -19.38 7.13
C GLY A 95 15.29 -18.97 6.81
N ILE A 96 14.34 -19.80 7.21
CA ILE A 96 12.95 -19.68 6.79
C ILE A 96 12.14 -18.87 7.79
N ILE A 97 11.62 -17.72 7.32
CA ILE A 97 10.73 -16.87 8.08
C ILE A 97 9.38 -16.79 7.39
N THR A 98 8.30 -16.87 8.16
CA THR A 98 6.94 -16.73 7.63
C THR A 98 6.19 -15.58 8.29
N ARG A 99 5.42 -14.85 7.49
CA ARG A 99 4.56 -13.76 7.95
C ARG A 99 3.16 -13.93 7.40
N VAL A 100 2.16 -13.84 8.27
CA VAL A 100 0.74 -13.82 7.91
C VAL A 100 0.14 -12.54 8.45
N LEU A 101 -0.51 -11.76 7.58
CA LEU A 101 -1.16 -10.50 7.92
C LEU A 101 -2.54 -10.43 7.26
N PRO A 102 -3.62 -10.37 8.05
CA PRO A 102 -4.93 -10.00 7.53
C PRO A 102 -5.01 -8.49 7.32
N SER A 103 -5.84 -8.05 6.38
CA SER A 103 -6.18 -6.65 6.16
C SER A 103 -7.67 -6.53 5.90
N PHE A 104 -8.28 -5.51 6.49
CA PHE A 104 -9.66 -5.13 6.24
C PHE A 104 -9.69 -3.69 5.74
N ARG A 105 -10.47 -3.44 4.67
CA ARG A 105 -10.72 -2.10 4.15
C ARG A 105 -12.22 -1.92 3.92
N LEU A 106 -12.75 -0.81 4.40
CA LEU A 106 -14.08 -0.32 4.07
C LEU A 106 -13.91 1.01 3.35
N LYS A 107 -14.41 1.11 2.12
CA LYS A 107 -14.33 2.33 1.31
C LYS A 107 -15.72 2.69 0.81
N GLY A 108 -16.08 3.98 0.92
CA GLY A 108 -17.35 4.48 0.40
C GLY A 108 -17.20 5.89 -0.12
N GLY A 109 -18.13 6.27 -1.00
CA GLY A 109 -18.18 7.58 -1.59
C GLY A 109 -19.53 7.90 -2.22
N MET A 110 -19.71 9.19 -2.50
CA MET A 110 -20.90 9.73 -3.17
C MET A 110 -20.46 10.70 -4.25
N THR A 111 -21.26 10.82 -5.29
CA THR A 111 -21.09 11.83 -6.34
C THR A 111 -22.34 12.67 -6.45
N PHE A 112 -22.19 13.96 -6.19
CA PHE A 112 -23.23 14.97 -6.42
C PHE A 112 -22.86 15.74 -7.68
N GLU A 113 -23.82 15.96 -8.54
CA GLU A 113 -23.64 16.72 -9.77
C GLU A 113 -24.64 17.88 -9.82
N ARG A 114 -24.18 19.01 -10.34
CA ARG A 114 -25.04 20.16 -10.63
C ARG A 114 -24.59 20.87 -11.89
N ASP A 115 -25.54 21.33 -12.66
CA ASP A 115 -25.30 22.25 -13.75
C ASP A 115 -25.20 23.69 -13.23
N GLN A 116 -24.25 24.44 -13.76
CA GLN A 116 -24.05 25.84 -13.44
C GLN A 116 -23.46 26.59 -14.63
N GLN A 117 -23.43 27.90 -14.55
CA GLN A 117 -22.76 28.76 -15.53
C GLN A 117 -21.45 29.28 -14.95
N TRP A 118 -20.37 29.02 -15.65
CA TRP A 118 -19.05 29.55 -15.32
C TRP A 118 -18.56 30.41 -16.47
N PHE A 119 -18.14 31.64 -16.17
CA PHE A 119 -17.65 32.61 -17.15
C PHE A 119 -18.58 32.84 -18.36
N GLY A 120 -19.90 32.69 -18.17
CA GLY A 120 -20.91 32.88 -19.20
C GLY A 120 -21.20 31.67 -20.09
N GLU A 121 -20.57 30.52 -19.82
CA GLU A 121 -20.80 29.26 -20.50
C GLU A 121 -21.42 28.23 -19.55
N GLY A 122 -22.17 27.28 -20.11
CA GLY A 122 -22.68 26.14 -19.35
C GLY A 122 -21.53 25.29 -18.84
N ALA A 123 -21.65 24.76 -17.62
CA ALA A 123 -20.64 23.87 -17.00
C ALA A 123 -21.37 22.89 -16.11
N SER A 124 -20.77 21.69 -15.95
CA SER A 124 -21.20 20.74 -14.94
C SER A 124 -20.14 20.70 -13.82
N GLN A 125 -20.60 20.68 -12.58
CA GLN A 125 -19.72 20.55 -11.41
C GLN A 125 -20.08 19.32 -10.62
N THR A 126 -19.06 18.48 -10.30
CA THR A 126 -19.21 17.38 -9.36
C THR A 126 -18.65 17.74 -7.98
N LEU A 127 -19.23 17.12 -6.95
CA LEU A 127 -18.70 17.07 -5.58
C LEU A 127 -18.68 15.61 -5.14
N GLU A 128 -17.49 15.09 -4.84
CA GLU A 128 -17.22 13.68 -4.62
C GLU A 128 -16.59 13.47 -3.24
N PRO A 129 -17.38 13.43 -2.15
CA PRO A 129 -16.88 13.00 -0.85
C PRO A 129 -16.62 11.51 -0.85
N GLU A 130 -15.47 11.13 -0.25
CA GLU A 130 -15.09 9.72 -0.06
C GLU A 130 -14.48 9.50 1.32
N PHE A 131 -14.61 8.28 1.83
CA PHE A 131 -13.92 7.83 3.03
C PHE A 131 -13.35 6.43 2.84
N GLN A 132 -12.31 6.13 3.61
CA GLN A 132 -11.74 4.79 3.70
C GLN A 132 -11.31 4.51 5.15
N TYR A 133 -11.74 3.38 5.68
CA TYR A 133 -11.15 2.82 6.88
C TYR A 133 -10.29 1.62 6.52
N LEU A 134 -9.04 1.63 6.95
CA LEU A 134 -8.07 0.56 6.73
C LEU A 134 -7.57 0.02 8.06
N TYR A 135 -7.68 -1.28 8.24
CA TYR A 135 -7.13 -1.99 9.39
C TYR A 135 -6.15 -3.08 8.95
N VAL A 136 -4.93 -3.01 9.48
CA VAL A 136 -3.88 -4.03 9.37
C VAL A 136 -3.25 -4.18 10.74
N PRO A 137 -3.29 -5.35 11.39
CA PRO A 137 -2.70 -5.52 12.71
C PRO A 137 -1.17 -5.40 12.65
N TYR A 138 -0.58 -4.95 13.74
CA TYR A 138 0.86 -4.97 13.90
C TYR A 138 1.41 -6.41 13.89
N LYS A 139 2.50 -6.60 13.19
CA LYS A 139 3.31 -7.81 13.21
C LYS A 139 4.78 -7.42 13.24
N ASP A 140 5.54 -8.01 14.15
CA ASP A 140 6.98 -7.84 14.17
C ASP A 140 7.59 -8.40 12.87
N GLN A 141 8.47 -7.63 12.25
CA GLN A 141 9.13 -7.91 10.98
C GLN A 141 10.63 -7.57 11.05
N ASP A 142 11.14 -7.34 12.27
CA ASP A 142 12.50 -6.84 12.47
C ASP A 142 13.56 -7.87 12.10
N ASN A 143 13.20 -9.16 12.11
CA ASN A 143 14.04 -10.27 11.68
C ASN A 143 14.10 -10.49 10.15
N ILE A 144 13.32 -9.74 9.36
CA ILE A 144 13.27 -9.88 7.89
C ILE A 144 14.17 -8.83 7.24
N GLY A 145 14.97 -9.21 6.25
CA GLY A 145 15.74 -8.29 5.42
C GLY A 145 14.87 -7.32 4.64
N VAL A 146 15.40 -6.15 4.31
CA VAL A 146 14.76 -5.16 3.44
C VAL A 146 15.37 -5.24 2.06
N TYR A 147 14.71 -5.92 1.15
CA TYR A 147 15.17 -6.15 -0.21
C TYR A 147 14.66 -5.08 -1.18
N ASP A 148 13.34 -4.86 -1.21
CA ASP A 148 12.68 -3.98 -2.18
C ASP A 148 11.76 -2.91 -1.55
N SER A 149 11.65 -2.88 -0.21
CA SER A 149 10.74 -1.94 0.43
C SER A 149 11.34 -0.56 0.61
N THR A 150 10.61 0.45 0.16
CA THR A 150 10.92 1.86 0.35
C THR A 150 9.66 2.63 0.73
N THR A 151 9.81 3.73 1.47
CA THR A 151 8.66 4.56 1.87
C THR A 151 8.06 5.25 0.65
N MET A 152 6.75 5.14 0.49
CA MET A 152 6.04 5.84 -0.58
C MET A 152 5.84 7.31 -0.24
N ARG A 153 5.80 8.16 -1.28
CA ARG A 153 5.49 9.58 -1.12
C ARG A 153 4.05 9.74 -0.64
N GLN A 154 3.85 10.67 0.31
CA GLN A 154 2.51 11.01 0.78
C GLN A 154 1.90 12.10 -0.10
N ASP A 155 0.79 11.77 -0.74
CA ASP A 155 -0.06 12.66 -1.52
C ASP A 155 -1.53 12.32 -1.30
N TYR A 156 -2.45 13.00 -1.98
CA TYR A 156 -3.89 12.74 -1.87
C TYR A 156 -4.22 11.25 -2.06
N TYR A 157 -3.66 10.63 -3.09
CA TYR A 157 -3.97 9.24 -3.44
C TYR A 157 -3.38 8.24 -2.43
N SER A 158 -2.22 8.55 -1.88
CA SER A 158 -1.57 7.68 -0.88
C SER A 158 -2.31 7.64 0.44
N LEU A 159 -3.13 8.67 0.77
CA LEU A 159 -3.99 8.66 1.94
C LEU A 159 -5.09 7.59 1.85
N PHE A 160 -5.49 7.22 0.63
CA PHE A 160 -6.45 6.15 0.35
C PHE A 160 -5.77 4.84 -0.11
N SER A 161 -4.44 4.76 -0.03
CA SER A 161 -3.69 3.53 -0.33
C SER A 161 -3.79 2.53 0.82
N ASP A 162 -3.78 1.24 0.48
CA ASP A 162 -3.64 0.15 1.44
C ASP A 162 -2.16 -0.13 1.82
N ARG A 163 -1.21 0.65 1.25
CA ARG A 163 0.23 0.49 1.48
C ARG A 163 0.89 1.80 1.88
N ARG A 164 1.84 1.71 2.80
CA ARG A 164 2.74 2.79 3.18
C ARG A 164 4.12 2.63 2.55
N PHE A 165 4.49 1.40 2.21
CA PHE A 165 5.73 1.04 1.55
C PHE A 165 5.46 0.49 0.15
N ALA A 166 6.34 0.81 -0.81
CA ALA A 166 6.51 0.03 -2.01
C ALA A 166 7.18 -1.30 -1.62
N GLY A 167 7.01 -2.34 -2.43
CA GLY A 167 7.52 -3.67 -2.10
C GLY A 167 6.72 -4.39 -1.02
N LEU A 168 7.23 -5.53 -0.57
CA LEU A 168 6.50 -6.46 0.30
C LEU A 168 7.26 -6.82 1.58
N ASP A 169 8.51 -6.35 1.76
CA ASP A 169 9.31 -6.72 2.94
C ASP A 169 8.79 -6.04 4.19
N ARG A 170 8.25 -4.83 4.04
CA ARG A 170 7.63 -4.09 5.14
C ARG A 170 6.17 -3.81 4.83
N ILE A 171 5.30 -4.23 5.73
CA ILE A 171 3.87 -3.94 5.71
C ILE A 171 3.53 -3.22 7.00
N SER A 172 3.13 -1.96 6.90
CA SER A 172 2.74 -1.19 8.08
C SER A 172 1.47 -1.72 8.71
N ASP A 173 1.45 -1.74 10.03
CA ASP A 173 0.20 -1.71 10.78
C ASP A 173 -0.59 -0.43 10.43
N SER A 174 -1.89 -0.53 10.49
CA SER A 174 -2.79 0.60 10.22
C SER A 174 -4.10 0.41 10.96
N SER A 175 -4.58 1.49 11.56
CA SER A 175 -5.96 1.64 12.03
C SER A 175 -6.41 3.03 11.63
N ARG A 176 -6.51 3.27 10.31
CA ARG A 176 -6.58 4.60 9.72
C ARG A 176 -7.93 4.87 9.07
N LEU A 177 -8.51 6.00 9.44
CA LEU A 177 -9.65 6.60 8.75
C LEU A 177 -9.15 7.73 7.85
N SER A 178 -9.32 7.59 6.53
CA SER A 178 -9.07 8.64 5.55
C SER A 178 -10.41 9.22 5.08
N VAL A 179 -10.51 10.54 5.04
CA VAL A 179 -11.66 11.24 4.48
C VAL A 179 -11.18 12.25 3.46
N GLY A 180 -11.93 12.41 2.39
CA GLY A 180 -11.56 13.34 1.34
C GLY A 180 -12.77 13.87 0.58
N VAL A 181 -12.55 14.94 -0.14
CA VAL A 181 -13.54 15.50 -1.07
C VAL A 181 -12.81 15.99 -2.31
N THR A 182 -13.33 15.61 -3.47
CA THR A 182 -12.89 16.11 -4.77
C THR A 182 -14.03 16.91 -5.40
N THR A 183 -13.73 18.04 -6.02
CA THR A 183 -14.66 18.74 -6.88
C THR A 183 -14.04 18.90 -8.26
N ARG A 184 -14.84 18.70 -9.30
CA ARG A 184 -14.44 18.85 -10.70
C ARG A 184 -15.41 19.74 -11.42
N ILE A 185 -14.90 20.51 -12.36
CA ILE A 185 -15.68 21.36 -13.25
C ILE A 185 -15.41 20.93 -14.67
N TYR A 186 -16.47 20.63 -15.38
CA TYR A 186 -16.46 20.22 -16.78
C TYR A 186 -17.08 21.32 -17.64
N ASP A 187 -16.54 21.50 -18.82
CA ASP A 187 -17.12 22.39 -19.82
C ASP A 187 -18.32 21.74 -20.56
N PRO A 188 -19.00 22.45 -21.46
CA PRO A 188 -20.12 21.89 -22.23
C PRO A 188 -19.75 20.72 -23.14
N ALA A 189 -18.46 20.56 -23.48
CA ALA A 189 -17.96 19.45 -24.26
C ALA A 189 -17.67 18.19 -23.41
N GLY A 190 -17.74 18.32 -22.07
CA GLY A 190 -17.44 17.25 -21.12
C GLY A 190 -15.95 17.17 -20.72
N ASP A 191 -15.14 18.16 -21.10
CA ASP A 191 -13.72 18.19 -20.73
C ASP A 191 -13.53 18.72 -19.32
N GLU A 192 -12.74 18.02 -18.49
CA GLU A 192 -12.37 18.48 -17.13
C GLU A 192 -11.47 19.71 -17.23
N ARG A 193 -11.91 20.85 -16.70
CA ARG A 193 -11.19 22.12 -16.70
C ARG A 193 -10.51 22.42 -15.38
N ILE A 194 -11.15 22.05 -14.27
CA ILE A 194 -10.63 22.28 -12.92
C ILE A 194 -10.88 21.04 -12.09
N ARG A 195 -9.88 20.67 -11.31
CA ARG A 195 -9.97 19.65 -10.28
C ARG A 195 -9.30 20.13 -9.00
N LEU A 196 -10.05 20.10 -7.91
CA LEU A 196 -9.56 20.40 -6.57
C LEU A 196 -9.87 19.22 -5.67
N ALA A 197 -8.88 18.78 -4.89
CA ALA A 197 -9.04 17.67 -3.98
C ALA A 197 -8.36 17.99 -2.64
N VAL A 198 -9.05 17.67 -1.55
CA VAL A 198 -8.53 17.80 -0.17
C VAL A 198 -8.84 16.52 0.56
N ALA A 199 -7.87 16.00 1.29
CA ALA A 199 -8.06 14.82 2.13
C ALA A 199 -7.27 14.93 3.43
N GLN A 200 -7.73 14.19 4.43
CA GLN A 200 -7.05 14.01 5.71
C GLN A 200 -7.17 12.57 6.19
N ALA A 201 -6.11 12.07 6.82
CA ALA A 201 -6.10 10.79 7.49
C ALA A 201 -5.96 10.97 9.00
N PHE A 202 -6.59 10.05 9.74
CA PHE A 202 -6.57 9.94 11.20
C PHE A 202 -6.13 8.50 11.52
N ASP A 203 -5.00 8.38 12.23
CA ASP A 203 -4.41 7.10 12.68
C ASP A 203 -4.74 6.85 14.16
#